data_a7aff7c9fe42be29ed730221868c2726
#
_entry.id   a7aff7c9fe42be29ed730221868c2726
#
_cell.length_a   1.000
_cell.length_b   1.000
_cell.length_c   1.000
_cell.angle_alpha   90.00
_cell.angle_beta   90.00
_cell.angle_gamma   90.00
#
_symmetry.space_group_name_H-M   'P 1'
#
loop_
_entity.id
_entity.type
_entity.pdbx_description
1 polymer ?
#
loop_
_entity_poly.entity_id
_entity_poly.type
_entity_poly.pdbx_seq_one_letter_code
_entity_poly.pdbx_strand_id
1 'polypeptide(L)'
;MRHNQYNKEFRFVHEPEEFTKYTDREFLRFCLGAAMYMPGTKEFASKILNREMPALTTMVFCFEDACPEADVPAAESNVINTLDTLSTAIDNGELTYADLPLIFCRVRTPEQFDHFAGMLKTHQAKVLAGINFPK
;
A
#
# COMPACT_ATOMS: atom_id res chain seq x y z
N MET A 1 -11.55 -11.14 -1.94
CA MET A 1 -10.13 -11.54 -1.98
C MET A 1 -9.77 -12.08 -3.36
N ARG A 2 -8.59 -11.76 -3.87
CA ARG A 2 -8.28 -11.92 -5.31
C ARG A 2 -7.64 -13.25 -5.68
N HIS A 3 -7.38 -14.16 -4.74
CA HIS A 3 -6.73 -15.45 -5.06
C HIS A 3 -7.58 -16.40 -5.90
N ASN A 4 -8.90 -16.28 -5.86
CA ASN A 4 -9.76 -17.09 -6.74
C ASN A 4 -9.50 -16.85 -8.23
N GLN A 5 -8.88 -15.72 -8.57
CA GLN A 5 -8.50 -15.41 -9.95
C GLN A 5 -7.36 -16.29 -10.45
N TYR A 6 -6.52 -16.82 -9.55
CA TYR A 6 -5.36 -17.66 -9.90
C TYR A 6 -5.62 -19.15 -9.78
N ASN A 7 -6.55 -19.56 -8.93
CA ASN A 7 -6.89 -20.95 -8.76
C ASN A 7 -8.43 -21.12 -8.72
N LYS A 8 -9.02 -21.12 -9.90
CA LYS A 8 -10.47 -21.25 -10.09
C LYS A 8 -11.03 -22.59 -9.63
N GLU A 9 -10.18 -23.60 -9.48
CA GLU A 9 -10.58 -24.94 -9.04
C GLU A 9 -10.49 -25.11 -7.53
N PHE A 10 -9.85 -24.17 -6.83
CA PHE A 10 -9.76 -24.22 -5.38
C PHE A 10 -11.13 -23.95 -4.76
N ARG A 11 -11.58 -24.88 -3.94
CA ARG A 11 -12.84 -24.76 -3.18
C ARG A 11 -12.53 -24.38 -1.75
N PHE A 12 -13.03 -23.24 -1.34
CA PHE A 12 -12.98 -22.81 0.05
C PHE A 12 -14.07 -23.50 0.87
N VAL A 13 -13.78 -23.81 2.14
CA VAL A 13 -14.79 -24.23 3.11
C VAL A 13 -15.69 -23.03 3.49
N HIS A 14 -15.06 -21.86 3.63
CA HIS A 14 -15.70 -20.57 3.76
C HIS A 14 -15.10 -19.63 2.72
N GLU A 15 -15.95 -18.99 1.94
CA GLU A 15 -15.49 -18.04 0.92
C GLU A 15 -14.77 -16.87 1.57
N PRO A 16 -13.67 -16.38 0.98
CA PRO A 16 -12.97 -15.21 1.47
C PRO A 16 -13.84 -13.97 1.37
N GLU A 17 -13.86 -13.17 2.42
CA GLU A 17 -14.54 -11.89 2.42
C GLU A 17 -13.69 -10.81 1.74
N GLU A 18 -14.35 -9.91 1.03
CA GLU A 18 -13.70 -8.72 0.49
C GLU A 18 -13.42 -7.71 1.60
N PHE A 19 -12.31 -7.02 1.48
CA PHE A 19 -11.92 -5.98 2.43
C PHE A 19 -11.26 -4.79 1.74
N THR A 20 -11.32 -3.65 2.41
CA THR A 20 -10.60 -2.42 2.07
C THR A 20 -9.89 -1.90 3.30
N LYS A 21 -9.09 -0.86 3.17
CA LYS A 21 -8.46 -0.18 4.32
C LYS A 21 -9.47 0.36 5.36
N TYR A 22 -10.74 0.49 5.01
CA TYR A 22 -11.82 0.96 5.88
C TYR A 22 -12.56 -0.16 6.62
N THR A 23 -12.24 -1.40 6.32
CA THR A 23 -12.74 -2.55 7.07
C THR A 23 -12.27 -2.51 8.51
N ASP A 24 -13.02 -3.11 9.42
CA ASP A 24 -12.70 -3.14 10.85
C ASP A 24 -11.27 -3.64 11.11
N ARG A 25 -10.56 -2.97 12.03
CA ARG A 25 -9.14 -3.25 12.31
C ARG A 25 -8.90 -4.63 12.89
N GLU A 26 -9.83 -5.15 13.70
CA GLU A 26 -9.72 -6.49 14.26
C GLU A 26 -9.81 -7.57 13.18
N PHE A 27 -10.53 -7.28 12.10
CA PHE A 27 -10.55 -8.14 10.93
C PHE A 27 -9.32 -7.94 10.04
N LEU A 28 -8.92 -6.68 9.78
CA LEU A 28 -7.81 -6.35 8.88
C LEU A 28 -6.48 -6.98 9.29
N ARG A 29 -6.22 -7.17 10.60
CA ARG A 29 -4.99 -7.81 11.07
C ARG A 29 -4.79 -9.24 10.53
N PHE A 30 -5.86 -9.92 10.13
CA PHE A 30 -5.82 -11.24 9.50
C PHE A 30 -5.75 -11.17 7.97
N CYS A 31 -5.92 -9.99 7.38
CA CYS A 31 -5.97 -9.79 5.93
C CYS A 31 -4.64 -9.39 5.31
N LEU A 32 -3.58 -9.22 6.10
CA LEU A 32 -2.29 -8.72 5.62
C LEU A 32 -1.64 -9.65 4.57
N GLY A 33 -1.82 -10.95 4.71
CA GLY A 33 -1.25 -11.94 3.80
C GLY A 33 0.28 -11.86 3.74
N ALA A 34 0.86 -12.14 2.58
CA ALA A 34 2.28 -11.96 2.32
C ALA A 34 2.57 -10.49 1.98
N ALA A 35 2.92 -9.69 2.98
CA ALA A 35 3.26 -8.28 2.79
C ALA A 35 4.53 -8.13 1.94
N MET A 36 4.42 -7.42 0.82
CA MET A 36 5.54 -7.13 -0.06
C MET A 36 6.24 -5.85 0.38
N TYR A 37 7.49 -5.98 0.84
CA TYR A 37 8.36 -4.85 1.11
C TYR A 37 9.10 -4.44 -0.17
N MET A 38 9.23 -3.15 -0.40
CA MET A 38 9.97 -2.60 -1.53
C MET A 38 10.62 -1.26 -1.16
N PRO A 39 11.76 -0.92 -1.80
CA PRO A 39 12.33 0.41 -1.63
C PRO A 39 11.33 1.49 -2.00
N GLY A 40 11.25 2.56 -1.18
CA GLY A 40 10.39 3.70 -1.46
C GLY A 40 10.70 4.41 -2.79
N THR A 41 11.90 4.19 -3.35
CA THR A 41 12.32 4.72 -4.65
C THR A 41 11.71 4.01 -5.86
N LYS A 42 11.03 2.86 -5.68
CA LYS A 42 10.45 2.09 -6.80
C LYS A 42 9.10 2.66 -7.21
N GLU A 43 8.98 2.98 -8.50
CA GLU A 43 7.68 3.28 -9.09
C GLU A 43 6.79 2.03 -9.06
N PHE A 44 5.56 2.19 -8.60
CA PHE A 44 4.63 1.07 -8.48
C PHE A 44 3.17 1.45 -8.83
N ALA A 45 2.87 2.72 -9.00
CA ALA A 45 1.51 3.16 -9.32
C ALA A 45 0.99 2.52 -10.61
N SER A 46 1.85 2.46 -11.64
CA SER A 46 1.50 1.85 -12.93
C SER A 46 1.07 0.40 -12.81
N LYS A 47 1.74 -0.40 -11.97
CA LYS A 47 1.40 -1.82 -11.76
C LYS A 47 0.05 -2.00 -11.08
N ILE A 48 -0.31 -1.10 -10.17
CA ILE A 48 -1.62 -1.10 -9.52
C ILE A 48 -2.69 -0.70 -10.55
N LEU A 49 -2.47 0.40 -11.27
CA LEU A 49 -3.40 0.90 -12.31
C LEU A 49 -3.69 -0.17 -13.37
N ASN A 50 -2.65 -0.84 -13.83
CA ASN A 50 -2.76 -1.91 -14.85
C ASN A 50 -3.23 -3.25 -14.26
N ARG A 51 -3.47 -3.34 -12.96
CA ARG A 51 -3.87 -4.59 -12.27
C ARG A 51 -2.92 -5.75 -12.50
N GLU A 52 -1.61 -5.46 -12.60
CA GLU A 52 -0.58 -6.47 -12.87
C GLU A 52 -0.32 -7.40 -11.69
N MET A 53 -0.70 -7.00 -10.48
CA MET A 53 -0.49 -7.77 -9.24
C MET A 53 -1.80 -7.99 -8.45
N PRO A 54 -2.79 -8.67 -9.02
CA PRO A 54 -4.12 -8.78 -8.42
C PRO A 54 -4.15 -9.63 -7.13
N ALA A 55 -3.12 -10.45 -6.85
CA ALA A 55 -3.00 -11.20 -5.59
C ALA A 55 -2.32 -10.41 -4.47
N LEU A 56 -1.77 -9.22 -4.75
CA LEU A 56 -1.11 -8.41 -3.74
C LEU A 56 -2.14 -7.85 -2.76
N THR A 57 -2.09 -8.31 -1.52
CA THR A 57 -2.99 -7.85 -0.45
C THR A 57 -2.40 -6.71 0.36
N THR A 58 -1.07 -6.71 0.54
CA THR A 58 -0.37 -5.70 1.35
C THR A 58 0.96 -5.35 0.73
N MET A 59 1.27 -4.07 0.67
CA MET A 59 2.59 -3.57 0.27
C MET A 59 3.11 -2.55 1.27
N VAL A 60 4.43 -2.51 1.42
CA VAL A 60 5.13 -1.60 2.33
C VAL A 60 6.23 -0.89 1.56
N PHE A 61 6.08 0.41 1.37
CA PHE A 61 7.18 1.28 0.92
C PHE A 61 8.15 1.48 2.08
N CYS A 62 9.39 1.04 1.91
CA CYS A 62 10.40 1.07 2.95
C CYS A 62 11.34 2.27 2.75
N PHE A 63 11.43 3.13 3.78
CA PHE A 63 12.40 4.21 3.88
C PHE A 63 13.60 3.83 4.76
N GLU A 64 13.67 2.58 5.24
CA GLU A 64 14.68 2.08 6.17
C GLU A 64 15.55 1.01 5.50
N ASP A 65 15.48 -0.26 5.89
CA ASP A 65 16.40 -1.34 5.47
C ASP A 65 16.55 -1.51 3.94
N ALA A 66 15.47 -1.30 3.20
CA ALA A 66 15.47 -1.44 1.75
C ALA A 66 15.82 -0.14 1.00
N CYS A 67 16.10 0.96 1.73
CA CYS A 67 16.36 2.28 1.14
C CYS A 67 17.63 2.87 1.78
N PRO A 68 18.71 3.11 1.02
CA PRO A 68 19.86 3.85 1.53
C PRO A 68 19.44 5.23 2.06
N GLU A 69 20.11 5.69 3.11
CA GLU A 69 19.75 6.96 3.76
C GLU A 69 19.81 8.15 2.79
N ALA A 70 20.80 8.16 1.90
CA ALA A 70 20.95 9.20 0.87
C ALA A 70 19.78 9.26 -0.13
N ASP A 71 19.06 8.14 -0.28
CA ASP A 71 17.92 8.02 -1.22
C ASP A 71 16.57 8.34 -0.57
N VAL A 72 16.53 8.55 0.75
CA VAL A 72 15.26 8.81 1.48
C VAL A 72 14.47 9.97 0.89
N PRO A 73 15.06 11.15 0.56
CA PRO A 73 14.29 12.25 -0.02
C PRO A 73 13.65 11.91 -1.36
N ALA A 74 14.37 11.14 -2.20
CA ALA A 74 13.84 10.66 -3.48
C ALA A 74 12.74 9.62 -3.28
N ALA A 75 12.89 8.75 -2.28
CA ALA A 75 11.90 7.73 -1.91
C ALA A 75 10.61 8.38 -1.39
N GLU A 76 10.71 9.37 -0.52
CA GLU A 76 9.55 10.13 -0.01
C GLU A 76 8.79 10.79 -1.17
N SER A 77 9.51 11.48 -2.05
CA SER A 77 8.92 12.14 -3.22
C SER A 77 8.22 11.13 -4.14
N ASN A 78 8.84 9.98 -4.40
CA ASN A 78 8.25 8.92 -5.22
C ASN A 78 6.99 8.34 -4.58
N VAL A 79 6.99 8.11 -3.27
CA VAL A 79 5.82 7.60 -2.55
C VAL A 79 4.68 8.61 -2.58
N ILE A 80 4.95 9.90 -2.33
CA ILE A 80 3.96 10.99 -2.44
C ILE A 80 3.33 11.00 -3.84
N ASN A 81 4.14 10.93 -4.90
CA ASN A 81 3.65 10.87 -6.29
C ASN A 81 2.80 9.62 -6.55
N THR A 82 3.21 8.46 -6.03
CA THR A 82 2.44 7.22 -6.13
C THR A 82 1.07 7.36 -5.48
N LEU A 83 1.01 7.89 -4.25
CA LEU A 83 -0.24 8.11 -3.52
C LEU A 83 -1.14 9.13 -4.23
N ASP A 84 -0.56 10.17 -4.82
CA ASP A 84 -1.27 11.18 -5.59
C ASP A 84 -1.92 10.58 -6.85
N THR A 85 -1.14 9.78 -7.58
CA THR A 85 -1.61 9.05 -8.78
C THR A 85 -2.76 8.11 -8.45
N LEU A 86 -2.63 7.33 -7.39
CA LEU A 86 -3.67 6.38 -6.97
C LEU A 86 -4.93 7.09 -6.44
N SER A 87 -4.76 8.19 -5.69
CA SER A 87 -5.89 9.01 -5.24
C SER A 87 -6.64 9.61 -6.43
N THR A 88 -5.92 10.15 -7.41
CA THR A 88 -6.52 10.70 -8.63
C THR A 88 -7.29 9.64 -9.41
N ALA A 89 -6.74 8.43 -9.55
CA ALA A 89 -7.42 7.33 -10.23
C ALA A 89 -8.71 6.90 -9.51
N ILE A 90 -8.73 6.96 -8.17
CA ILE A 90 -9.97 6.71 -7.39
C ILE A 90 -10.99 7.82 -7.63
N ASP A 91 -10.57 9.08 -7.58
CA ASP A 91 -11.46 10.24 -7.78
C ASP A 91 -12.05 10.25 -9.20
N ASN A 92 -11.29 9.76 -10.19
CA ASN A 92 -11.75 9.59 -11.59
C ASN A 92 -12.62 8.34 -11.82
N GLY A 93 -12.76 7.46 -10.82
CA GLY A 93 -13.51 6.21 -10.95
C GLY A 93 -12.79 5.09 -11.73
N GLU A 94 -11.50 5.24 -12.01
CA GLU A 94 -10.65 4.22 -12.67
C GLU A 94 -10.32 3.08 -11.72
N LEU A 95 -10.20 3.39 -10.43
CA LEU A 95 -9.98 2.45 -9.32
C LEU A 95 -10.99 2.68 -8.20
N THR A 96 -11.17 1.65 -7.39
CA THR A 96 -11.85 1.71 -6.10
C THR A 96 -10.89 1.33 -4.97
N TYR A 97 -11.22 1.60 -3.73
CA TYR A 97 -10.41 1.13 -2.58
C TYR A 97 -10.30 -0.39 -2.51
N ALA A 98 -11.24 -1.15 -3.09
CA ALA A 98 -11.16 -2.60 -3.17
C ALA A 98 -10.13 -3.09 -4.21
N ASP A 99 -9.73 -2.24 -5.15
CA ASP A 99 -8.69 -2.54 -6.13
C ASP A 99 -7.27 -2.33 -5.55
N LEU A 100 -7.15 -1.60 -4.45
CA LEU A 100 -5.87 -1.30 -3.83
C LEU A 100 -5.43 -2.42 -2.87
N PRO A 101 -4.12 -2.74 -2.79
CA PRO A 101 -3.57 -3.42 -1.63
C PRO A 101 -3.66 -2.51 -0.40
N LEU A 102 -3.51 -3.07 0.79
CA LEU A 102 -3.25 -2.29 2.01
C LEU A 102 -1.85 -1.69 1.90
N ILE A 103 -1.76 -0.38 1.74
CA ILE A 103 -0.49 0.34 1.51
C ILE A 103 0.02 0.90 2.83
N PHE A 104 1.24 0.52 3.18
CA PHE A 104 1.95 1.04 4.35
C PHE A 104 3.25 1.73 3.93
N CYS A 105 3.73 2.63 4.78
CA CYS A 105 5.10 3.14 4.71
C CYS A 105 5.85 2.71 5.97
N ARG A 106 7.04 2.11 5.81
CA ARG A 106 7.95 1.84 6.92
C ARG A 106 8.92 2.99 7.03
N VAL A 107 8.80 3.73 8.09
CA VAL A 107 9.63 4.90 8.41
C VAL A 107 10.96 4.47 9.01
N ARG A 108 11.95 5.36 8.99
CA ARG A 108 13.31 5.11 9.50
C ARG A 108 13.47 5.58 10.93
N THR A 109 13.07 6.81 11.22
CA THR A 109 13.15 7.43 12.54
C THR A 109 11.89 8.27 12.80
N PRO A 110 11.63 8.68 14.06
CA PRO A 110 10.54 9.59 14.36
C PRO A 110 10.62 10.91 13.57
N GLU A 111 11.83 11.47 13.42
CA GLU A 111 12.05 12.72 12.69
C GLU A 111 11.74 12.55 11.19
N GLN A 112 12.12 11.44 10.60
CA GLN A 112 11.78 11.13 9.21
C GLN A 112 10.27 10.92 9.06
N PHE A 113 9.61 10.30 10.03
CA PHE A 113 8.15 10.19 10.05
C PHE A 113 7.48 11.56 10.08
N ASP A 114 7.91 12.45 10.97
CA ASP A 114 7.35 13.82 11.09
C ASP A 114 7.52 14.60 9.78
N HIS A 115 8.71 14.48 9.14
CA HIS A 115 8.97 15.10 7.84
C HIS A 115 8.02 14.55 6.76
N PHE A 116 7.95 13.22 6.59
CA PHE A 116 7.09 12.58 5.60
C PHE A 116 5.61 12.88 5.85
N ALA A 117 5.16 12.80 7.11
CA ALA A 117 3.79 13.11 7.48
C ALA A 117 3.41 14.58 7.16
N GLY A 118 4.36 15.51 7.34
CA GLY A 118 4.18 16.91 6.97
C GLY A 118 4.04 17.15 5.45
N MET A 119 4.53 16.24 4.63
CA MET A 119 4.38 16.30 3.16
C MET A 119 3.02 15.78 2.68
N LEU A 120 2.36 14.92 3.48
CA LEU A 120 1.12 14.26 3.08
C LEU A 120 -0.06 15.24 3.05
N LYS A 121 -0.76 15.24 1.94
CA LYS A 121 -2.07 15.89 1.81
C LYS A 121 -3.19 14.91 2.16
N THR A 122 -4.37 15.42 2.51
CA THR A 122 -5.52 14.61 2.94
C THR A 122 -5.90 13.53 1.94
N HIS A 123 -5.90 13.83 0.63
CA HIS A 123 -6.26 12.86 -0.40
C HIS A 123 -5.23 11.74 -0.52
N GLN A 124 -3.93 12.04 -0.39
CA GLN A 124 -2.85 11.06 -0.38
C GLN A 124 -2.93 10.16 0.87
N ALA A 125 -3.17 10.74 2.04
CA ALA A 125 -3.35 10.00 3.28
C ALA A 125 -4.55 9.01 3.23
N LYS A 126 -5.58 9.33 2.45
CA LYS A 126 -6.72 8.42 2.21
C LYS A 126 -6.34 7.14 1.48
N VAL A 127 -5.20 7.08 0.81
CA VAL A 127 -4.71 5.88 0.13
C VAL A 127 -3.91 4.98 1.08
N LEU A 128 -3.24 5.56 2.09
CA LEU A 128 -2.47 4.79 3.07
C LEU A 128 -3.38 4.01 4.03
N ALA A 129 -2.99 2.77 4.32
CA ALA A 129 -3.58 1.96 5.39
C ALA A 129 -2.92 2.26 6.75
N GLY A 130 -1.64 2.61 6.77
CA GLY A 130 -0.93 2.95 7.99
C GLY A 130 0.57 3.14 7.83
N ILE A 131 1.21 3.35 8.97
CA ILE A 131 2.67 3.52 9.09
C ILE A 131 3.22 2.37 9.92
N ASN A 132 4.36 1.82 9.50
CA ASN A 132 5.12 0.82 10.21
C ASN A 132 6.37 1.46 10.82
N PHE A 133 6.46 1.43 12.15
CA PHE A 133 7.64 1.91 12.87
C PHE A 133 8.60 0.75 13.10
N PRO A 134 9.91 0.92 12.84
CA PRO A 134 10.92 -0.04 13.25
C PRO A 134 10.98 -0.13 14.78
N LYS A 135 11.54 -1.23 15.29
CA LYS A 135 11.81 -1.40 16.72
C LYS A 135 12.99 -0.55 17.16
#